data_ad460dc7320ec7cb38455af00c4d268a
#
_entry.id   ad460dc7320ec7cb38455af00c4d268a
#
_cell.length_a   1.000
_cell.length_b   1.000
_cell.length_c   1.000
_cell.angle_alpha   90.00
_cell.angle_beta   90.00
_cell.angle_gamma   90.00
#
_symmetry.space_group_name_H-M   'P 1'
#
loop_
_entity.id
_entity.type
_entity.pdbx_description
1 polymer ?
#
loop_
_entity_poly.entity_id
_entity_poly.type
_entity_poly.pdbx_seq_one_letter_code
_entity_poly.pdbx_strand_id
1 'polypeptide(L)'
;MSYRSKKIIVIGDHKQLPPMMDENTIDGALEKIGKKDIAEKLQKVESQFKRLFEAAAKVRKTIVATLDTQYRMHEQIMNTIKQFYQEELASTGGLKCGITETMDIPDLTNKGSRWHGITLNPIIQPSTHAVWIDVHKPETYLSPGYKNEGELKAIDLVLRALQQADGFNTFQDAQQKPEDREIGIITFYSAQSREIKKKYKGKSYRMDVVDRFQGMERNIIIVSTVRSNPKNNIGFAKEIERINVAFSRARRLLIVVGNKRQFESNSNYAASIANMETVSFEQLKDAVR
;
A
#
# COMPACT_ATOMS: atom_id res chain seq x y z
N MET A 1 -24.61 3.29 15.86
CA MET A 1 -24.15 2.62 17.11
C MET A 1 -25.33 2.38 18.02
N SER A 2 -25.45 1.19 18.59
CA SER A 2 -26.57 0.84 19.46
C SER A 2 -26.42 1.53 20.82
N TYR A 3 -27.29 2.50 21.11
CA TYR A 3 -27.38 3.17 22.44
C TYR A 3 -27.76 2.20 23.58
N ARG A 4 -27.95 0.91 23.29
CA ARG A 4 -28.39 -0.11 24.25
C ARG A 4 -27.25 -1.00 24.77
N SER A 5 -26.02 -0.86 24.25
CA SER A 5 -24.89 -1.68 24.69
C SER A 5 -24.24 -1.11 25.95
N LYS A 6 -24.08 -1.96 26.98
CA LYS A 6 -23.38 -1.59 28.23
C LYS A 6 -21.86 -1.50 28.07
N LYS A 7 -21.30 -2.19 27.07
CA LYS A 7 -19.86 -2.19 26.74
C LYS A 7 -19.67 -2.20 25.23
N ILE A 8 -18.69 -1.45 24.74
CA ILE A 8 -18.32 -1.38 23.33
C ILE A 8 -16.81 -1.62 23.24
N ILE A 9 -16.40 -2.54 22.36
CA ILE A 9 -15.01 -2.74 21.98
C ILE A 9 -14.88 -2.20 20.56
N VAL A 10 -13.95 -1.27 20.33
CA VAL A 10 -13.66 -0.70 19.02
C VAL A 10 -12.25 -1.12 18.64
N ILE A 11 -12.12 -1.75 17.47
CA ILE A 11 -10.85 -2.22 16.92
C ILE A 11 -10.60 -1.47 15.61
N GLY A 12 -9.40 -0.95 15.42
CA GLY A 12 -9.04 -0.22 14.20
C GLY A 12 -7.57 0.15 14.15
N ASP A 13 -7.18 0.74 13.04
CA ASP A 13 -5.85 1.28 12.80
C ASP A 13 -5.98 2.69 12.18
N HIS A 14 -5.67 3.72 12.97
CA HIS A 14 -5.79 5.11 12.55
C HIS A 14 -4.61 5.57 11.67
N LYS A 15 -3.61 4.74 11.46
CA LYS A 15 -2.53 4.93 10.48
C LYS A 15 -2.88 4.35 9.10
N GLN A 16 -4.09 3.81 8.95
CA GLN A 16 -4.67 3.43 7.66
C GLN A 16 -5.76 4.44 7.25
N LEU A 17 -6.22 4.30 6.01
CA LEU A 17 -7.22 5.21 5.44
C LEU A 17 -8.50 5.27 6.30
N PRO A 18 -9.03 6.47 6.54
CA PRO A 18 -10.35 6.61 7.16
C PRO A 18 -11.44 6.01 6.26
N PRO A 19 -12.64 5.74 6.80
CA PRO A 19 -13.77 5.33 5.98
C PRO A 19 -14.04 6.38 4.90
N MET A 20 -14.21 5.93 3.64
CA MET A 20 -14.64 6.82 2.57
C MET A 20 -16.07 7.29 2.86
N MET A 21 -16.25 8.60 2.96
CA MET A 21 -17.57 9.21 3.05
C MET A 21 -17.89 9.86 1.71
N ASP A 22 -19.06 9.56 1.17
CA ASP A 22 -19.59 10.26 0.00
C ASP A 22 -20.12 11.62 0.48
N GLU A 23 -19.33 12.67 0.24
CA GLU A 23 -19.66 14.04 0.63
C GLU A 23 -21.04 14.46 0.08
N ASN A 24 -21.36 14.09 -1.17
CA ASN A 24 -22.66 14.44 -1.76
C ASN A 24 -23.82 13.78 -1.03
N THR A 25 -23.65 12.53 -0.57
CA THR A 25 -24.68 11.81 0.20
C THR A 25 -24.85 12.44 1.58
N ILE A 26 -23.75 12.86 2.21
CA ILE A 26 -23.79 13.49 3.53
C ILE A 26 -24.38 14.89 3.44
N ASP A 27 -23.94 15.71 2.51
CA ASP A 27 -24.44 17.06 2.31
C ASP A 27 -25.93 17.05 1.98
N GLY A 28 -26.37 16.14 1.10
CA GLY A 28 -27.79 15.95 0.79
C GLY A 28 -28.62 15.47 1.98
N ALA A 29 -28.06 14.65 2.85
CA ALA A 29 -28.74 14.21 4.07
C ALA A 29 -28.82 15.34 5.12
N LEU A 30 -27.76 16.12 5.29
CA LEU A 30 -27.70 17.25 6.22
C LEU A 30 -28.58 18.40 5.77
N GLU A 31 -28.67 18.66 4.48
CA GLU A 31 -29.55 19.66 3.90
C GLU A 31 -31.03 19.33 4.14
N LYS A 32 -31.40 18.03 4.00
CA LYS A 32 -32.76 17.55 4.31
C LYS A 32 -33.18 17.72 5.75
N ILE A 33 -32.26 17.74 6.70
CA ILE A 33 -32.54 17.94 8.13
C ILE A 33 -32.22 19.36 8.60
N GLY A 34 -31.94 20.29 7.67
CA GLY A 34 -31.70 21.70 7.96
C GLY A 34 -30.40 21.99 8.73
N LYS A 35 -29.41 21.14 8.63
CA LYS A 35 -28.13 21.25 9.37
C LYS A 35 -26.91 21.40 8.42
N LYS A 36 -27.04 22.29 7.46
CA LYS A 36 -26.01 22.57 6.45
C LYS A 36 -24.69 23.10 7.06
N ASP A 37 -24.80 23.84 8.20
CA ASP A 37 -23.65 24.32 8.98
C ASP A 37 -22.80 23.20 9.61
N ILE A 38 -23.34 22.01 9.74
CA ILE A 38 -22.62 20.82 10.20
C ILE A 38 -21.81 20.18 9.09
N ALA A 39 -22.20 20.35 7.82
CA ALA A 39 -21.49 19.80 6.68
C ALA A 39 -20.02 20.26 6.63
N GLU A 40 -19.77 21.57 6.81
CA GLU A 40 -18.42 22.12 6.86
C GLU A 40 -17.59 21.59 8.03
N LYS A 41 -18.24 21.26 9.15
CA LYS A 41 -17.60 20.65 10.32
C LYS A 41 -17.35 19.15 10.11
N LEU A 42 -18.17 18.47 9.32
CA LEU A 42 -18.04 17.05 8.98
C LEU A 42 -17.02 16.79 7.87
N GLN A 43 -16.73 17.76 7.01
CA GLN A 43 -15.64 17.65 6.02
C GLN A 43 -14.24 17.45 6.65
N LYS A 44 -14.11 17.72 7.95
CA LYS A 44 -12.93 17.44 8.77
C LYS A 44 -13.10 16.20 9.64
N VAL A 45 -13.97 15.26 9.28
CA VAL A 45 -14.19 14.09 10.14
C VAL A 45 -12.99 13.16 10.06
N GLU A 46 -12.08 13.36 10.97
CA GLU A 46 -11.17 12.33 11.43
C GLU A 46 -11.98 11.07 11.79
N SER A 47 -11.42 9.91 11.49
CA SER A 47 -12.02 8.64 11.89
C SER A 47 -12.52 8.71 13.34
N GLN A 48 -13.78 8.34 13.57
CA GLN A 48 -14.34 8.23 14.93
C GLN A 48 -13.45 7.37 15.83
N PHE A 49 -12.83 6.35 15.26
CA PHE A 49 -11.85 5.51 15.93
C PHE A 49 -10.64 6.30 16.42
N LYS A 50 -10.02 7.13 15.55
CA LYS A 50 -8.88 7.98 15.91
C LYS A 50 -9.23 8.92 17.07
N ARG A 51 -10.36 9.60 17.00
CA ARG A 51 -10.83 10.51 18.07
C ARG A 51 -11.05 9.78 19.40
N LEU A 52 -11.66 8.59 19.35
CA LEU A 52 -11.89 7.79 20.57
C LEU A 52 -10.58 7.27 21.14
N PHE A 53 -9.65 6.82 20.28
CA PHE A 53 -8.33 6.34 20.68
C PHE A 53 -7.52 7.45 21.36
N GLU A 54 -7.41 8.63 20.74
CA GLU A 54 -6.69 9.78 21.29
C GLU A 54 -7.30 10.28 22.59
N ALA A 55 -8.63 10.35 22.67
CA ALA A 55 -9.32 10.75 23.90
C ALA A 55 -9.09 9.73 25.02
N ALA A 56 -9.20 8.44 24.73
CA ALA A 56 -8.99 7.38 25.71
C ALA A 56 -7.54 7.31 26.20
N ALA A 57 -6.57 7.50 25.29
CA ALA A 57 -5.15 7.54 25.63
C ALA A 57 -4.80 8.67 26.60
N LYS A 58 -5.49 9.83 26.48
CA LYS A 58 -5.30 10.98 27.38
C LYS A 58 -5.90 10.78 28.77
N VAL A 59 -7.05 10.09 28.85
CA VAL A 59 -7.85 10.03 30.10
C VAL A 59 -7.61 8.75 30.88
N ARG A 60 -7.53 7.61 30.21
CA ARG A 60 -7.39 6.28 30.86
C ARG A 60 -6.60 5.32 29.98
N LYS A 61 -5.29 5.22 30.19
CA LYS A 61 -4.41 4.27 29.49
C LYS A 61 -4.84 2.80 29.62
N THR A 62 -5.56 2.46 30.70
CA THR A 62 -6.01 1.09 30.99
C THR A 62 -7.15 0.59 30.09
N ILE A 63 -7.79 1.44 29.32
CA ILE A 63 -8.87 1.05 28.40
C ILE A 63 -8.43 1.00 26.93
N VAL A 64 -7.16 1.29 26.69
CA VAL A 64 -6.53 1.23 25.37
C VAL A 64 -5.48 0.14 25.39
N ALA A 65 -5.54 -0.75 24.40
CA ALA A 65 -4.51 -1.74 24.14
C ALA A 65 -4.05 -1.61 22.69
N THR A 66 -2.75 -1.70 22.45
CA THR A 66 -2.16 -1.62 21.12
C THR A 66 -1.55 -2.98 20.77
N LEU A 67 -1.88 -3.49 19.58
CA LEU A 67 -1.26 -4.69 19.03
C LEU A 67 0.03 -4.28 18.33
N ASP A 68 1.15 -4.83 18.77
CA ASP A 68 2.49 -4.48 18.29
C ASP A 68 3.09 -5.50 17.32
N THR A 69 2.42 -6.62 17.12
CA THR A 69 2.93 -7.74 16.32
C THR A 69 2.02 -8.02 15.13
N GLN A 70 2.59 -7.97 13.92
CA GLN A 70 1.88 -8.27 12.68
C GLN A 70 2.23 -9.68 12.15
N TYR A 71 1.27 -10.32 11.48
CA TYR A 71 1.38 -11.66 10.88
C TYR A 71 1.04 -11.68 9.39
N ARG A 72 1.05 -10.52 8.73
CA ARG A 72 0.66 -10.39 7.31
C ARG A 72 1.85 -10.51 6.38
N MET A 73 2.85 -9.66 6.58
CA MET A 73 3.91 -9.40 5.59
C MET A 73 5.27 -9.87 6.09
N HIS A 74 6.18 -10.15 5.15
CA HIS A 74 7.59 -10.38 5.44
C HIS A 74 8.19 -9.19 6.20
N GLU A 75 9.18 -9.45 7.05
CA GLU A 75 9.81 -8.44 7.90
C GLU A 75 10.41 -7.28 7.09
N GLN A 76 11.04 -7.55 5.96
CA GLN A 76 11.61 -6.50 5.10
C GLN A 76 10.52 -5.53 4.59
N ILE A 77 9.33 -6.04 4.24
CA ILE A 77 8.20 -5.19 3.86
C ILE A 77 7.71 -4.41 5.08
N MET A 78 7.57 -5.04 6.24
CA MET A 78 7.21 -4.35 7.48
C MET A 78 8.18 -3.19 7.78
N ASN A 79 9.47 -3.38 7.55
CA ASN A 79 10.47 -2.34 7.77
C ASN A 79 10.26 -1.09 6.90
N THR A 80 9.53 -1.20 5.77
CA THR A 80 9.20 -0.04 4.94
C THR A 80 8.10 0.85 5.53
N ILE A 81 7.37 0.37 6.54
CA ILE A 81 6.23 1.09 7.15
C ILE A 81 6.33 1.25 8.67
N LYS A 82 7.29 0.60 9.33
CA LYS A 82 7.40 0.58 10.80
C LYS A 82 7.51 1.98 11.42
N GLN A 83 8.10 2.95 10.71
CA GLN A 83 8.24 4.32 11.18
C GLN A 83 6.89 5.02 11.45
N PHE A 84 5.81 4.58 10.80
CA PHE A 84 4.48 5.15 11.01
C PHE A 84 3.89 4.79 12.38
N TYR A 85 4.45 3.78 13.04
CA TYR A 85 3.98 3.23 14.32
C TYR A 85 4.96 3.46 15.47
N GLN A 86 6.07 4.15 15.24
CA GLN A 86 7.14 4.33 16.25
C GLN A 86 6.63 5.04 17.51
N GLU A 87 5.82 6.08 17.35
CA GLU A 87 5.33 6.87 18.47
C GLU A 87 4.36 6.07 19.34
N GLU A 88 3.39 5.41 18.72
CA GLU A 88 2.36 4.64 19.43
C GLU A 88 2.89 3.35 20.05
N LEU A 89 3.92 2.76 19.46
CA LEU A 89 4.53 1.51 19.90
C LEU A 89 5.86 1.70 20.64
N ALA A 90 6.23 2.93 20.97
CA ALA A 90 7.50 3.20 21.65
C ALA A 90 7.69 2.40 22.94
N SER A 91 6.62 2.20 23.71
CA SER A 91 6.65 1.45 24.97
C SER A 91 6.84 -0.08 24.80
N THR A 92 6.55 -0.61 23.61
CA THR A 92 6.68 -2.05 23.28
C THR A 92 7.90 -2.36 22.42
N GLY A 93 8.69 -1.33 22.06
CA GLY A 93 9.86 -1.47 21.19
C GLY A 93 9.56 -1.39 19.70
N GLY A 94 8.37 -0.89 19.32
CA GLY A 94 7.96 -0.70 17.92
C GLY A 94 7.17 -1.88 17.34
N LEU A 95 6.87 -1.79 16.05
CA LEU A 95 6.15 -2.83 15.31
C LEU A 95 7.04 -4.06 15.10
N LYS A 96 6.52 -5.22 15.43
CA LYS A 96 7.22 -6.52 15.39
C LYS A 96 6.64 -7.41 14.30
N CYS A 97 7.49 -8.25 13.72
CA CYS A 97 7.08 -9.31 12.82
C CYS A 97 6.89 -10.61 13.62
N GLY A 98 5.67 -11.16 13.59
CA GLY A 98 5.36 -12.45 14.22
C GLY A 98 5.54 -13.64 13.28
N ILE A 99 6.03 -13.41 12.07
CA ILE A 99 6.29 -14.46 11.09
C ILE A 99 7.74 -14.92 11.28
N THR A 100 7.87 -16.15 11.73
CA THR A 100 9.16 -16.83 11.81
C THR A 100 9.31 -17.70 10.56
N GLU A 101 10.09 -17.23 9.61
CA GLU A 101 10.43 -18.03 8.43
C GLU A 101 11.66 -18.86 8.70
N THR A 102 11.53 -20.17 8.55
CA THR A 102 12.67 -20.97 8.14
C THR A 102 12.79 -20.79 6.64
N MET A 103 13.89 -20.22 6.18
CA MET A 103 14.14 -19.83 4.77
C MET A 103 14.18 -21.02 3.79
N ASP A 104 14.01 -22.25 4.27
CA ASP A 104 14.35 -23.44 3.52
C ASP A 104 13.23 -24.00 2.65
N ILE A 105 11.99 -23.49 2.77
CA ILE A 105 10.86 -24.04 2.00
C ILE A 105 9.98 -22.91 1.46
N PRO A 106 10.07 -22.59 0.15
CA PRO A 106 9.11 -21.72 -0.52
C PRO A 106 7.78 -22.46 -0.63
N ASP A 107 7.02 -22.50 0.44
CA ASP A 107 5.70 -23.11 0.45
C ASP A 107 4.62 -22.02 0.42
N LEU A 108 4.07 -21.78 -0.75
CA LEU A 108 2.97 -20.84 -0.94
C LEU A 108 1.67 -21.34 -0.29
N THR A 109 1.55 -22.64 -0.05
CA THR A 109 0.41 -23.22 0.65
C THR A 109 0.52 -23.01 2.15
N ASN A 110 1.73 -22.84 2.68
CA ASN A 110 1.97 -22.54 4.07
C ASN A 110 1.66 -21.06 4.37
N LYS A 111 0.55 -20.82 5.03
CA LYS A 111 0.11 -19.47 5.42
C LYS A 111 1.07 -18.78 6.38
N GLY A 112 1.93 -19.52 7.08
CA GLY A 112 2.99 -19.00 7.97
C GLY A 112 4.21 -18.46 7.22
N SER A 113 4.57 -19.03 6.07
CA SER A 113 5.72 -18.60 5.29
C SER A 113 5.46 -17.32 4.49
N ARG A 114 6.47 -16.46 4.38
CA ARG A 114 6.46 -15.26 3.51
C ARG A 114 7.55 -15.29 2.45
N TRP A 115 8.22 -16.41 2.31
CA TRP A 115 9.17 -16.65 1.24
C TRP A 115 8.48 -16.65 -0.13
N HIS A 116 9.05 -16.02 -1.15
CA HIS A 116 8.45 -16.00 -2.49
C HIS A 116 9.15 -16.92 -3.50
N GLY A 117 10.41 -17.32 -3.26
CA GLY A 117 11.15 -18.21 -4.15
C GLY A 117 11.44 -17.66 -5.55
N ILE A 118 11.11 -16.40 -5.82
CA ILE A 118 11.29 -15.79 -7.15
C ILE A 118 12.73 -15.31 -7.28
N THR A 119 13.37 -15.68 -8.39
CA THR A 119 14.70 -15.20 -8.76
C THR A 119 14.67 -14.53 -10.11
N LEU A 120 15.08 -13.29 -10.16
CA LEU A 120 15.24 -12.49 -11.38
C LEU A 120 16.52 -11.66 -11.28
N ASN A 121 17.62 -12.23 -11.71
CA ASN A 121 18.94 -11.56 -11.67
C ASN A 121 19.00 -10.36 -12.63
N PRO A 122 19.55 -9.20 -12.23
CA PRO A 122 20.02 -8.87 -10.87
C PRO A 122 18.96 -8.20 -10.00
N ILE A 123 17.66 -8.21 -10.35
CA ILE A 123 16.61 -7.34 -9.83
C ILE A 123 15.98 -7.90 -8.56
N ILE A 124 15.65 -9.19 -8.53
CA ILE A 124 14.98 -9.87 -7.43
C ILE A 124 15.80 -11.11 -7.07
N GLN A 125 16.25 -11.16 -5.84
CA GLN A 125 16.84 -12.34 -5.24
C GLN A 125 15.81 -12.98 -4.29
N PRO A 126 15.95 -14.25 -3.94
CA PRO A 126 15.08 -14.90 -2.98
C PRO A 126 14.96 -14.16 -1.64
N SER A 127 15.98 -13.42 -1.22
CA SER A 127 16.01 -12.59 -0.02
C SER A 127 15.48 -11.17 -0.20
N THR A 128 15.08 -10.78 -1.42
CA THR A 128 14.61 -9.41 -1.74
C THR A 128 13.10 -9.34 -1.66
N HIS A 129 12.55 -8.76 -0.61
CA HIS A 129 11.11 -8.65 -0.41
C HIS A 129 10.54 -7.23 -0.63
N ALA A 130 11.40 -6.24 -0.80
CA ALA A 130 11.01 -4.86 -1.09
C ALA A 130 11.98 -4.20 -2.08
N VAL A 131 11.47 -3.73 -3.22
CA VAL A 131 12.26 -3.16 -4.32
C VAL A 131 11.66 -1.83 -4.75
N TRP A 132 12.52 -0.84 -5.00
CA TRP A 132 12.16 0.41 -5.67
C TRP A 132 12.73 0.42 -7.09
N ILE A 133 11.87 0.48 -8.08
CA ILE A 133 12.25 0.69 -9.50
C ILE A 133 12.27 2.19 -9.77
N ASP A 134 13.45 2.72 -10.02
CA ASP A 134 13.65 4.16 -10.19
C ASP A 134 13.38 4.62 -11.63
N VAL A 135 12.33 5.43 -11.80
CA VAL A 135 11.84 5.90 -13.10
C VAL A 135 11.77 7.43 -13.14
N HIS A 136 12.69 8.04 -13.90
CA HIS A 136 12.79 9.50 -14.06
C HIS A 136 12.01 10.02 -15.28
N LYS A 137 10.76 9.61 -15.47
CA LYS A 137 9.93 10.12 -16.56
C LYS A 137 8.86 11.07 -16.00
N PRO A 138 8.62 12.22 -16.66
CA PRO A 138 7.64 13.18 -16.18
C PRO A 138 6.22 12.62 -16.22
N GLU A 139 5.42 13.08 -15.27
CA GLU A 139 3.99 12.86 -15.26
C GLU A 139 3.27 13.69 -16.32
N THR A 140 2.08 13.26 -16.71
CA THR A 140 1.18 14.00 -17.60
C THR A 140 -0.17 14.15 -16.91
N TYR A 141 -0.75 15.35 -16.97
CA TYR A 141 -2.11 15.57 -16.49
C TYR A 141 -3.12 14.89 -17.44
N LEU A 142 -3.99 14.07 -16.89
CA LEU A 142 -5.10 13.43 -17.60
C LEU A 142 -6.34 13.48 -16.70
N SER A 143 -7.25 14.38 -17.02
CA SER A 143 -8.42 14.69 -16.18
C SER A 143 -9.27 13.46 -15.80
N PRO A 144 -9.67 13.35 -14.55
CA PRO A 144 -9.16 14.07 -13.38
C PRO A 144 -7.91 13.38 -12.79
N GLY A 145 -6.74 14.03 -12.82
CA GLY A 145 -5.52 13.56 -12.17
C GLY A 145 -4.30 13.45 -13.07
N TYR A 146 -3.40 12.53 -12.72
CA TYR A 146 -2.10 12.38 -13.38
C TYR A 146 -1.86 10.93 -13.81
N LYS A 147 -1.11 10.75 -14.90
CA LYS A 147 -0.54 9.49 -15.33
C LYS A 147 0.96 9.63 -15.61
N ASN A 148 1.68 8.53 -15.57
CA ASN A 148 3.11 8.46 -15.89
C ASN A 148 3.37 7.29 -16.85
N GLU A 149 3.65 7.62 -18.10
CA GLU A 149 3.92 6.63 -19.17
C GLU A 149 5.20 5.83 -18.91
N GLY A 150 6.19 6.45 -18.24
CA GLY A 150 7.41 5.74 -17.83
C GLY A 150 7.12 4.66 -16.82
N GLU A 151 6.29 4.94 -15.82
CA GLU A 151 5.88 3.95 -14.83
C GLU A 151 4.99 2.85 -15.44
N LEU A 152 4.11 3.17 -16.40
CA LEU A 152 3.34 2.16 -17.14
C LEU A 152 4.24 1.20 -17.92
N LYS A 153 5.33 1.71 -18.52
CA LYS A 153 6.35 0.88 -19.18
C LYS A 153 7.14 0.03 -18.18
N ALA A 154 7.50 0.61 -17.03
CA ALA A 154 8.21 -0.12 -15.98
C ALA A 154 7.35 -1.25 -15.40
N ILE A 155 6.06 -1.01 -15.15
CA ILE A 155 5.11 -2.05 -14.73
C ILE A 155 5.04 -3.19 -15.75
N ASP A 156 5.00 -2.86 -17.06
CA ASP A 156 5.00 -3.87 -18.11
C ASP A 156 6.26 -4.73 -18.10
N LEU A 157 7.42 -4.08 -17.96
CA LEU A 157 8.69 -4.80 -17.83
C LEU A 157 8.74 -5.66 -16.56
N VAL A 158 8.31 -5.13 -15.42
CA VAL A 158 8.23 -5.90 -14.16
C VAL A 158 7.36 -7.14 -14.33
N LEU A 159 6.16 -7.00 -14.93
CA LEU A 159 5.28 -8.14 -15.15
C LEU A 159 5.87 -9.18 -16.10
N ARG A 160 6.55 -8.75 -17.19
CA ARG A 160 7.28 -9.67 -18.09
C ARG A 160 8.44 -10.33 -17.38
N ALA A 161 9.21 -9.56 -16.63
CA ALA A 161 10.32 -10.05 -15.83
C ALA A 161 9.88 -11.12 -14.83
N LEU A 162 8.79 -10.87 -14.10
CA LEU A 162 8.21 -11.87 -13.20
C LEU A 162 7.78 -13.15 -13.94
N GLN A 163 7.19 -13.03 -15.13
CA GLN A 163 6.77 -14.18 -15.93
C GLN A 163 7.95 -15.03 -16.42
N GLN A 164 9.12 -14.43 -16.58
CA GLN A 164 10.36 -15.11 -16.99
C GLN A 164 11.19 -15.61 -15.80
N ALA A 165 10.86 -15.14 -14.60
CA ALA A 165 11.61 -15.45 -13.39
C ALA A 165 11.38 -16.90 -12.93
N ASP A 166 12.43 -17.53 -12.45
CA ASP A 166 12.31 -18.82 -11.78
C ASP A 166 11.42 -18.70 -10.54
N GLY A 167 10.62 -19.73 -10.31
CA GLY A 167 9.68 -19.77 -9.18
C GLY A 167 8.37 -19.01 -9.38
N PHE A 168 8.22 -18.18 -10.42
CA PHE A 168 7.03 -17.36 -10.62
C PHE A 168 5.77 -18.17 -11.00
N ASN A 169 5.91 -19.29 -11.70
CA ASN A 169 4.77 -20.11 -12.14
C ASN A 169 3.88 -20.55 -10.97
N THR A 170 4.42 -20.64 -9.76
CA THR A 170 3.68 -20.97 -8.54
C THR A 170 2.64 -19.88 -8.18
N PHE A 171 2.80 -18.65 -8.73
CA PHE A 171 1.88 -17.53 -8.52
C PHE A 171 0.88 -17.32 -9.67
N GLN A 172 0.90 -18.19 -10.68
CA GLN A 172 0.00 -18.09 -11.81
C GLN A 172 -1.12 -19.12 -11.70
N ASP A 173 -2.23 -18.74 -11.09
CA ASP A 173 -3.49 -19.42 -11.29
C ASP A 173 -4.45 -18.51 -12.06
N ALA A 174 -4.62 -18.77 -13.34
CA ALA A 174 -5.48 -18.00 -14.23
C ALA A 174 -6.99 -18.17 -13.89
N GLN A 175 -7.33 -19.14 -13.05
CA GLN A 175 -8.72 -19.48 -12.69
C GLN A 175 -9.13 -18.88 -11.35
N GLN A 176 -8.23 -18.20 -10.65
CA GLN A 176 -8.55 -17.61 -9.35
C GLN A 176 -9.61 -16.52 -9.45
N LYS A 177 -10.51 -16.51 -8.49
CA LYS A 177 -11.45 -15.42 -8.30
C LYS A 177 -10.69 -14.09 -8.09
N PRO A 178 -11.31 -12.93 -8.42
CA PRO A 178 -10.65 -11.63 -8.26
C PRO A 178 -10.07 -11.38 -6.86
N GLU A 179 -10.70 -11.92 -5.83
CA GLU A 179 -10.28 -11.85 -4.43
C GLU A 179 -9.05 -12.70 -4.12
N ASP A 180 -8.80 -13.74 -4.91
CA ASP A 180 -7.70 -14.71 -4.70
C ASP A 180 -6.49 -14.46 -5.61
N ARG A 181 -6.56 -13.43 -6.47
CA ARG A 181 -5.46 -13.10 -7.40
C ARG A 181 -4.19 -12.76 -6.65
N GLU A 182 -3.08 -13.36 -7.08
CA GLU A 182 -1.80 -13.27 -6.38
C GLU A 182 -1.09 -11.92 -6.56
N ILE A 183 -1.35 -11.22 -7.69
CA ILE A 183 -0.72 -9.94 -8.00
C ILE A 183 -1.73 -8.82 -7.87
N GLY A 184 -1.36 -7.81 -7.09
CA GLY A 184 -2.05 -6.52 -7.01
C GLY A 184 -1.23 -5.40 -7.65
N ILE A 185 -1.87 -4.51 -8.40
CA ILE A 185 -1.27 -3.28 -8.91
C ILE A 185 -2.03 -2.12 -8.32
N ILE A 186 -1.35 -1.34 -7.49
CA ILE A 186 -1.90 -0.20 -6.76
C ILE A 186 -1.33 1.08 -7.35
N THR A 187 -2.16 2.10 -7.46
CA THR A 187 -1.71 3.45 -7.79
C THR A 187 -2.42 4.49 -6.93
N PHE A 188 -1.83 5.67 -6.79
CA PHE A 188 -2.44 6.77 -6.04
C PHE A 188 -3.43 7.60 -6.88
N TYR A 189 -3.41 7.46 -8.21
CA TYR A 189 -4.17 8.32 -9.12
C TYR A 189 -5.13 7.53 -10.00
N SER A 190 -6.39 7.97 -10.05
CA SER A 190 -7.44 7.32 -10.84
C SER A 190 -7.15 7.30 -12.35
N ALA A 191 -6.50 8.35 -12.87
CA ALA A 191 -6.08 8.39 -14.27
C ALA A 191 -5.10 7.25 -14.60
N GLN A 192 -4.07 7.04 -13.76
CA GLN A 192 -3.14 5.93 -13.90
C GLN A 192 -3.85 4.57 -13.78
N SER A 193 -4.76 4.45 -12.81
CA SER A 193 -5.55 3.22 -12.62
C SER A 193 -6.36 2.85 -13.86
N ARG A 194 -6.97 3.85 -14.55
CA ARG A 194 -7.70 3.61 -15.81
C ARG A 194 -6.80 3.06 -16.91
N GLU A 195 -5.59 3.64 -17.08
CA GLU A 195 -4.63 3.18 -18.08
C GLU A 195 -4.13 1.75 -17.78
N ILE A 196 -3.84 1.45 -16.51
CA ILE A 196 -3.46 0.10 -16.07
C ILE A 196 -4.59 -0.89 -16.36
N LYS A 197 -5.82 -0.59 -15.97
CA LYS A 197 -6.99 -1.46 -16.19
C LYS A 197 -7.26 -1.69 -17.67
N LYS A 198 -7.09 -0.66 -18.51
CA LYS A 198 -7.24 -0.76 -19.97
C LYS A 198 -6.18 -1.69 -20.56
N LYS A 199 -4.92 -1.49 -20.16
CA LYS A 199 -3.77 -2.25 -20.69
C LYS A 199 -3.83 -3.74 -20.33
N TYR A 200 -4.24 -4.05 -19.10
CA TYR A 200 -4.25 -5.43 -18.58
C TYR A 200 -5.66 -6.02 -18.44
N LYS A 201 -6.61 -5.55 -19.26
CA LYS A 201 -7.97 -6.10 -19.30
C LYS A 201 -7.94 -7.62 -19.57
N GLY A 202 -8.64 -8.39 -18.74
CA GLY A 202 -8.68 -9.86 -18.87
C GLY A 202 -7.49 -10.60 -18.26
N LYS A 203 -6.51 -9.90 -17.67
CA LYS A 203 -5.42 -10.53 -16.92
C LYS A 203 -5.81 -10.79 -15.47
N SER A 204 -5.19 -11.80 -14.88
CA SER A 204 -5.40 -12.20 -13.48
C SER A 204 -4.69 -11.28 -12.48
N TYR A 205 -4.89 -9.96 -12.61
CA TYR A 205 -4.35 -8.98 -11.69
C TYR A 205 -5.47 -8.22 -10.98
N ARG A 206 -5.32 -7.93 -9.71
CA ARG A 206 -6.16 -6.96 -9.02
C ARG A 206 -5.56 -5.57 -9.22
N MET A 207 -6.30 -4.67 -9.88
CA MET A 207 -5.81 -3.34 -10.24
C MET A 207 -6.78 -2.29 -9.72
N ASP A 208 -6.31 -1.36 -8.88
CA ASP A 208 -7.13 -0.22 -8.44
C ASP A 208 -6.29 0.89 -7.79
N VAL A 209 -6.98 1.97 -7.41
CA VAL A 209 -6.41 2.99 -6.54
C VAL A 209 -6.26 2.48 -5.09
N VAL A 210 -5.34 3.08 -4.34
CA VAL A 210 -5.00 2.67 -2.98
C VAL A 210 -6.24 2.60 -2.06
N ASP A 211 -7.15 3.56 -2.17
CA ASP A 211 -8.35 3.63 -1.35
C ASP A 211 -9.25 2.38 -1.49
N ARG A 212 -9.27 1.76 -2.68
CA ARG A 212 -10.02 0.53 -2.95
C ARG A 212 -9.27 -0.76 -2.65
N PHE A 213 -8.01 -0.65 -2.22
CA PHE A 213 -7.23 -1.79 -1.75
C PHE A 213 -7.29 -1.98 -0.24
N GLN A 214 -7.93 -1.05 0.49
CA GLN A 214 -8.08 -1.20 1.93
C GLN A 214 -8.81 -2.52 2.27
N GLY A 215 -8.30 -3.25 3.25
CA GLY A 215 -8.83 -4.55 3.66
C GLY A 215 -8.38 -5.75 2.80
N MET A 216 -7.70 -5.51 1.67
CA MET A 216 -7.19 -6.58 0.81
C MET A 216 -5.69 -6.78 1.02
N GLU A 217 -5.18 -7.95 0.64
CA GLU A 217 -3.76 -8.28 0.59
C GLU A 217 -3.44 -9.20 -0.59
N ARG A 218 -2.19 -9.17 -1.08
CA ARG A 218 -1.72 -10.03 -2.17
C ARG A 218 -0.30 -10.49 -1.88
N ASN A 219 0.09 -11.60 -2.47
CA ASN A 219 1.46 -12.08 -2.33
C ASN A 219 2.46 -11.10 -2.96
N ILE A 220 2.13 -10.57 -4.14
CA ILE A 220 2.95 -9.59 -4.86
C ILE A 220 2.14 -8.30 -5.02
N ILE A 221 2.70 -7.17 -4.61
CA ILE A 221 2.12 -5.84 -4.85
C ILE A 221 3.10 -5.01 -5.67
N ILE A 222 2.60 -4.43 -6.75
CA ILE A 222 3.28 -3.40 -7.55
C ILE A 222 2.58 -2.08 -7.28
N VAL A 223 3.33 -1.08 -6.80
CA VAL A 223 2.82 0.28 -6.50
C VAL A 223 3.36 1.25 -7.52
N SER A 224 2.47 2.00 -8.20
CA SER A 224 2.81 3.10 -9.11
C SER A 224 2.58 4.42 -8.41
N THR A 225 3.65 5.20 -8.21
CA THR A 225 3.61 6.48 -7.47
C THR A 225 3.13 7.65 -8.32
N VAL A 226 3.33 7.58 -9.62
CA VAL A 226 2.88 8.50 -10.69
C VAL A 226 3.63 9.84 -10.72
N ARG A 227 3.83 10.48 -9.58
CA ARG A 227 4.33 11.85 -9.52
C ARG A 227 5.82 11.95 -9.89
N SER A 228 6.09 12.78 -10.88
CA SER A 228 7.44 13.14 -11.30
C SER A 228 7.41 14.49 -12.01
N ASN A 229 7.78 15.58 -11.30
CA ASN A 229 7.68 16.94 -11.78
C ASN A 229 8.78 17.84 -11.20
N PRO A 230 9.14 18.97 -11.89
CA PRO A 230 10.22 19.84 -11.46
C PRO A 230 10.01 20.53 -10.09
N LYS A 231 8.75 20.58 -9.60
CA LYS A 231 8.42 21.19 -8.31
C LYS A 231 8.55 20.23 -7.14
N ASN A 232 8.96 18.99 -7.37
CA ASN A 232 8.99 17.90 -6.37
C ASN A 232 7.66 17.71 -5.61
N ASN A 233 6.54 18.04 -6.27
CA ASN A 233 5.23 17.95 -5.64
C ASN A 233 4.67 16.53 -5.81
N ILE A 234 4.60 15.78 -4.74
CA ILE A 234 4.05 14.41 -4.72
C ILE A 234 2.54 14.36 -4.43
N GLY A 235 1.91 15.54 -4.24
CA GLY A 235 0.47 15.65 -4.02
C GLY A 235 -0.01 14.86 -2.80
N PHE A 236 -1.19 14.25 -2.91
CA PHE A 236 -1.75 13.45 -1.83
C PHE A 236 -1.07 12.08 -1.63
N ALA A 237 -0.14 11.68 -2.50
CA ALA A 237 0.73 10.53 -2.25
C ALA A 237 1.63 10.72 -1.01
N LYS A 238 1.74 11.94 -0.45
CA LYS A 238 2.46 12.22 0.81
C LYS A 238 1.72 11.75 2.07
N GLU A 239 0.45 11.45 1.97
CA GLU A 239 -0.37 11.06 3.12
C GLU A 239 0.05 9.71 3.68
N ILE A 240 0.38 9.69 4.97
CA ILE A 240 0.93 8.51 5.67
C ILE A 240 -0.01 7.31 5.54
N GLU A 241 -1.30 7.55 5.69
CA GLU A 241 -2.34 6.52 5.64
C GLU A 241 -2.37 5.82 4.27
N ARG A 242 -2.15 6.58 3.18
CA ARG A 242 -2.08 6.02 1.82
C ARG A 242 -0.80 5.24 1.59
N ILE A 243 0.35 5.76 2.05
CA ILE A 243 1.63 5.05 1.94
C ILE A 243 1.53 3.72 2.70
N ASN A 244 1.07 3.80 3.95
CA ASN A 244 0.93 2.64 4.82
C ASN A 244 -0.01 1.58 4.20
N VAL A 245 -1.18 1.99 3.70
CA VAL A 245 -2.08 1.07 3.02
C VAL A 245 -1.43 0.47 1.79
N ALA A 246 -0.84 1.26 0.90
CA ALA A 246 -0.25 0.76 -0.34
C ALA A 246 0.84 -0.29 -0.09
N PHE A 247 1.76 -0.03 0.85
CA PHE A 247 2.90 -0.90 1.10
C PHE A 247 2.53 -2.12 1.95
N SER A 248 1.63 -1.97 2.92
CA SER A 248 1.19 -3.07 3.77
C SER A 248 0.24 -4.08 3.10
N ARG A 249 -0.07 -3.91 1.81
CA ARG A 249 -0.89 -4.90 1.07
C ARG A 249 -0.09 -6.09 0.57
N ALA A 250 1.23 -5.96 0.47
CA ALA A 250 2.12 -7.03 0.07
C ALA A 250 2.35 -8.02 1.23
N ARG A 251 2.26 -9.32 0.91
CA ARG A 251 2.60 -10.37 1.87
C ARG A 251 4.05 -10.82 1.71
N ARG A 252 4.51 -10.97 0.46
CA ARG A 252 5.78 -11.62 0.10
C ARG A 252 6.73 -10.72 -0.67
N LEU A 253 6.24 -9.93 -1.63
CA LEU A 253 7.06 -9.06 -2.47
C LEU A 253 6.36 -7.73 -2.73
N LEU A 254 7.02 -6.66 -2.37
CA LEU A 254 6.63 -5.28 -2.65
C LEU A 254 7.55 -4.70 -3.72
N ILE A 255 6.98 -4.24 -4.84
CA ILE A 255 7.71 -3.54 -5.90
C ILE A 255 7.09 -2.15 -6.03
N VAL A 256 7.86 -1.10 -5.78
CA VAL A 256 7.44 0.29 -5.95
C VAL A 256 8.08 0.86 -7.20
N VAL A 257 7.29 1.49 -8.05
CA VAL A 257 7.75 2.13 -9.30
C VAL A 257 7.54 3.62 -9.20
N GLY A 258 8.59 4.41 -9.37
CA GLY A 258 8.50 5.86 -9.30
C GLY A 258 9.83 6.60 -9.30
N ASN A 259 9.78 7.93 -9.33
CA ASN A 259 10.95 8.79 -9.27
C ASN A 259 11.52 8.83 -7.85
N LYS A 260 12.52 8.00 -7.60
CA LYS A 260 13.17 7.87 -6.28
C LYS A 260 13.60 9.21 -5.71
N ARG A 261 14.34 9.99 -6.48
CA ARG A 261 14.87 11.31 -6.05
C ARG A 261 13.76 12.24 -5.57
N GLN A 262 12.62 12.27 -6.27
CA GLN A 262 11.50 13.12 -5.89
C GLN A 262 10.85 12.64 -4.59
N PHE A 263 10.64 11.32 -4.46
CA PHE A 263 9.97 10.76 -3.29
C PHE A 263 10.86 10.77 -2.05
N GLU A 264 12.17 10.59 -2.17
CA GLU A 264 13.13 10.73 -1.05
C GLU A 264 13.16 12.13 -0.43
N SER A 265 12.67 13.17 -1.12
CA SER A 265 12.54 14.51 -0.54
C SER A 265 11.47 14.57 0.58
N ASN A 266 10.60 13.59 0.66
CA ASN A 266 9.63 13.41 1.75
C ASN A 266 10.17 12.41 2.78
N SER A 267 10.24 12.81 4.05
CA SER A 267 10.85 12.00 5.12
C SER A 267 10.24 10.62 5.30
N ASN A 268 8.92 10.49 5.11
CA ASN A 268 8.22 9.22 5.22
C ASN A 268 8.66 8.24 4.13
N TYR A 269 8.79 8.73 2.88
CA TYR A 269 9.29 7.91 1.79
C TYR A 269 10.79 7.62 1.92
N ALA A 270 11.60 8.58 2.36
CA ALA A 270 13.02 8.37 2.60
C ALA A 270 13.24 7.20 3.57
N ALA A 271 12.52 7.17 4.68
CA ALA A 271 12.57 6.07 5.66
C ALA A 271 12.10 4.73 5.06
N SER A 272 11.08 4.75 4.21
CA SER A 272 10.61 3.54 3.51
C SER A 272 11.65 3.03 2.50
N ILE A 273 12.17 3.93 1.66
CA ILE A 273 13.12 3.61 0.58
C ILE A 273 14.45 3.08 1.15
N ALA A 274 14.87 3.57 2.31
CA ALA A 274 16.07 3.09 3.02
C ALA A 274 15.99 1.57 3.37
N ASN A 275 14.80 1.00 3.38
CA ASN A 275 14.55 -0.42 3.62
C ASN A 275 14.21 -1.22 2.34
N MET A 276 14.46 -0.64 1.16
CA MET A 276 14.20 -1.26 -0.14
C MET A 276 15.50 -1.37 -0.95
N GLU A 277 15.62 -2.41 -1.74
CA GLU A 277 16.63 -2.44 -2.80
C GLU A 277 16.22 -1.48 -3.92
N THR A 278 17.19 -0.81 -4.52
CA THR A 278 16.93 0.14 -5.61
C THR A 278 17.47 -0.42 -6.92
N VAL A 279 16.61 -0.45 -7.93
CA VAL A 279 16.92 -0.91 -9.29
C VAL A 279 16.60 0.22 -10.26
N SER A 280 17.52 0.57 -11.15
CA SER A 280 17.24 1.56 -12.19
C SER A 280 16.35 0.99 -13.29
N PHE A 281 15.64 1.88 -13.99
CA PHE A 281 14.83 1.50 -15.13
C PHE A 281 15.64 0.81 -16.25
N GLU A 282 16.90 1.20 -16.43
CA GLU A 282 17.80 0.57 -17.42
C GLU A 282 18.18 -0.85 -17.01
N GLN A 283 18.54 -1.08 -15.74
CA GLN A 283 18.78 -2.43 -15.22
C GLN A 283 17.56 -3.35 -15.43
N LEU A 284 16.35 -2.82 -15.17
CA LEU A 284 15.11 -3.56 -15.42
C LEU A 284 14.95 -3.94 -16.90
N LYS A 285 15.24 -3.01 -17.82
CA LYS A 285 15.17 -3.28 -19.27
C LYS A 285 16.17 -4.34 -19.71
N ASP A 286 17.38 -4.29 -19.16
CA ASP A 286 18.43 -5.26 -19.52
C ASP A 286 18.10 -6.67 -19.02
N ALA A 287 17.45 -6.80 -17.89
CA ALA A 287 17.03 -8.10 -17.34
C ALA A 287 15.87 -8.77 -18.10
N VAL A 288 15.12 -8.02 -18.92
CA VAL A 288 13.92 -8.50 -19.66
C VAL A 288 14.25 -8.75 -21.15
N ARG A 289 15.47 -8.48 -21.56
CA ARG A 289 15.95 -8.86 -22.91
C ARG A 289 16.25 -10.35 -22.97
#